data_9d9bdddf5147e6857e971926b24398df
#
_entry.id   9d9bdddf5147e6857e971926b24398df
#
_cell.length_a   1.000
_cell.length_b   1.000
_cell.length_c   1.000
_cell.angle_alpha   90.00
_cell.angle_beta   90.00
_cell.angle_gamma   90.00
#
_symmetry.space_group_name_H-M   'P 1'
#
loop_
_entity.id
_entity.type
_entity.pdbx_description
1 polymer ?
#
loop_
_entity_poly.entity_id
_entity_poly.type
_entity_poly.pdbx_seq_one_letter_code
_entity_poly.pdbx_strand_id
1 'polypeptide(L)'
;MKYLYLLLALFSLTAGAMEPGSQYKQQAEAGNPRAQYYLADTYVSSGDYPQAEYWAQKSADNGDGDALALLAQLKIRNPQQADYKLARQLAEKSVQTGSKAGEIVLARVLVNHQAGQTDYSHAISLLQDAAQDPENDSAVDAQMLLGLIYASGVQAAEDDAMATDYFKRSSSLSRTGYAEYWAGMMFLQGEKGFIEPNHQKALHWLNVSCLEGFDTGCEEFDRISKG
;
A
#
# COMPACT_ATOMS: atom_id res chain seq x y z
N MET A 1 -55.47 35.84 30.00
CA MET A 1 -55.01 35.09 28.80
C MET A 1 -53.50 35.00 28.91
N LYS A 2 -52.99 33.81 29.26
CA LYS A 2 -51.54 33.57 29.45
C LYS A 2 -50.99 32.99 28.16
N TYR A 3 -50.06 33.70 27.50
CA TYR A 3 -49.33 33.18 26.36
C TYR A 3 -48.19 32.26 26.82
N LEU A 4 -48.32 31.01 26.47
CA LEU A 4 -47.34 29.98 26.70
C LEU A 4 -46.33 30.02 25.52
N TYR A 5 -45.13 30.55 25.72
CA TYR A 5 -44.04 30.48 24.73
C TYR A 5 -43.40 29.08 24.80
N LEU A 6 -43.68 28.28 23.80
CA LEU A 6 -42.98 26.99 23.53
C LEU A 6 -41.61 27.36 22.94
N LEU A 7 -40.56 27.25 23.73
CA LEU A 7 -39.18 27.25 23.22
C LEU A 7 -38.90 25.94 22.52
N LEU A 8 -39.03 25.94 21.20
CA LEU A 8 -38.48 24.91 20.35
C LEU A 8 -36.94 25.06 20.33
N ALA A 9 -36.26 24.29 21.17
CA ALA A 9 -34.82 24.10 21.05
C ALA A 9 -34.56 23.35 19.71
N LEU A 10 -34.15 24.11 18.71
CA LEU A 10 -33.57 23.59 17.49
C LEU A 10 -32.22 22.91 17.87
N PHE A 11 -32.26 21.61 18.10
CA PHE A 11 -31.06 20.80 18.01
C PHE A 11 -30.59 20.85 16.54
N SER A 12 -29.70 21.77 16.24
CA SER A 12 -28.86 21.69 15.05
C SER A 12 -27.98 20.44 15.22
N LEU A 13 -28.44 19.32 14.62
CA LEU A 13 -27.55 18.22 14.32
C LEU A 13 -26.51 18.81 13.34
N THR A 14 -25.41 19.32 13.86
CA THR A 14 -24.19 19.37 13.07
C THR A 14 -23.85 17.91 12.80
N ALA A 15 -24.02 17.50 11.56
CA ALA A 15 -23.39 16.27 11.05
C ALA A 15 -21.88 16.54 11.17
N GLY A 16 -21.34 16.29 12.34
CA GLY A 16 -19.90 16.29 12.57
C GLY A 16 -19.33 15.25 11.62
N ALA A 17 -18.36 15.63 10.82
CA ALA A 17 -17.58 14.65 10.07
C ALA A 17 -17.13 13.60 11.09
N MET A 18 -17.51 12.34 10.84
CA MET A 18 -17.18 11.24 11.74
C MET A 18 -15.65 11.15 11.82
N GLU A 19 -15.09 11.19 13.03
CA GLU A 19 -13.64 11.06 13.20
C GLU A 19 -13.15 9.79 12.50
N PRO A 20 -12.01 9.83 11.79
CA PRO A 20 -11.43 8.64 11.18
C PRO A 20 -11.33 7.49 12.19
N GLY A 21 -11.83 6.31 11.82
CA GLY A 21 -11.74 5.12 12.68
C GLY A 21 -12.65 5.09 13.90
N SER A 22 -13.64 5.99 14.01
CA SER A 22 -14.56 6.04 15.16
C SER A 22 -15.22 4.69 15.47
N GLN A 23 -15.45 3.85 14.45
CA GLN A 23 -15.99 2.50 14.60
C GLN A 23 -15.06 1.53 15.35
N TYR A 24 -13.74 1.75 15.28
CA TYR A 24 -12.73 0.91 15.94
C TYR A 24 -12.28 1.47 17.30
N LYS A 25 -12.53 2.76 17.56
CA LYS A 25 -11.95 3.49 18.70
C LYS A 25 -12.24 2.84 20.05
N GLN A 26 -13.48 2.50 20.32
CA GLN A 26 -13.87 1.88 21.60
C GLN A 26 -13.16 0.55 21.84
N GLN A 27 -13.10 -0.32 20.83
CA GLN A 27 -12.44 -1.62 20.95
C GLN A 27 -10.91 -1.49 21.04
N ALA A 28 -10.34 -0.53 20.32
CA ALA A 28 -8.91 -0.22 20.35
C ALA A 28 -8.48 0.28 21.74
N GLU A 29 -9.27 1.19 22.33
CA GLU A 29 -9.07 1.69 23.70
C GLU A 29 -9.23 0.60 24.75
N ALA A 30 -10.09 -0.38 24.50
CA ALA A 30 -10.26 -1.58 25.33
C ALA A 30 -9.12 -2.60 25.17
N GLY A 31 -8.13 -2.33 24.29
CA GLY A 31 -6.94 -3.15 24.11
C GLY A 31 -7.05 -4.25 23.05
N ASN A 32 -8.10 -4.25 22.21
CA ASN A 32 -8.23 -5.22 21.12
C ASN A 32 -7.16 -4.94 20.04
N PRO A 33 -6.19 -5.86 19.78
CA PRO A 33 -5.09 -5.61 18.85
C PRO A 33 -5.59 -5.33 17.42
N ARG A 34 -6.55 -6.11 16.94
CA ARG A 34 -7.08 -5.97 15.57
C ARG A 34 -7.80 -4.64 15.37
N ALA A 35 -8.55 -4.17 16.38
CA ALA A 35 -9.18 -2.85 16.35
C ALA A 35 -8.14 -1.72 16.39
N GLN A 36 -7.04 -1.90 17.13
CA GLN A 36 -5.91 -0.97 17.16
C GLN A 36 -5.24 -0.87 15.78
N TYR A 37 -5.04 -2.01 15.10
CA TYR A 37 -4.53 -2.06 13.72
C TYR A 37 -5.45 -1.30 12.75
N TYR A 38 -6.76 -1.60 12.73
CA TYR A 38 -7.68 -0.90 11.84
C TYR A 38 -7.79 0.60 12.12
N LEU A 39 -7.67 0.99 13.38
CA LEU A 39 -7.63 2.40 13.76
C LEU A 39 -6.34 3.06 13.24
N ALA A 40 -5.20 2.39 13.34
CA ALA A 40 -3.94 2.86 12.77
C ALA A 40 -4.01 3.01 11.25
N ASP A 41 -4.56 2.03 10.55
CA ASP A 41 -4.74 2.06 9.08
C ASP A 41 -5.66 3.22 8.65
N THR A 42 -6.73 3.47 9.41
CA THR A 42 -7.59 4.64 9.18
C THR A 42 -6.83 5.96 9.32
N TYR A 43 -5.91 6.07 10.29
CA TYR A 43 -5.06 7.25 10.43
C TYR A 43 -4.03 7.37 9.31
N VAL A 44 -3.51 6.25 8.76
CA VAL A 44 -2.69 6.27 7.54
C VAL A 44 -3.48 6.88 6.39
N SER A 45 -4.71 6.41 6.18
CA SER A 45 -5.60 6.89 5.11
C SER A 45 -5.95 8.37 5.22
N SER A 46 -6.04 8.91 6.45
CA SER A 46 -6.27 10.34 6.70
C SER A 46 -5.00 11.19 6.73
N GLY A 47 -3.81 10.57 6.62
CA GLY A 47 -2.52 11.25 6.65
C GLY A 47 -2.03 11.64 8.06
N ASP A 48 -2.71 11.20 9.12
CA ASP A 48 -2.26 11.41 10.52
C ASP A 48 -1.28 10.30 10.94
N TYR A 49 -0.06 10.37 10.40
CA TYR A 49 0.96 9.37 10.64
C TYR A 49 1.43 9.25 12.11
N PRO A 50 1.46 10.31 12.93
CA PRO A 50 1.74 10.17 14.35
C PRO A 50 0.71 9.31 15.08
N GLN A 51 -0.58 9.47 14.80
CA GLN A 51 -1.62 8.62 15.36
C GLN A 51 -1.57 7.19 14.79
N ALA A 52 -1.30 7.05 13.49
CA ALA A 52 -1.11 5.76 12.87
C ALA A 52 0.03 4.97 13.55
N GLU A 53 1.19 5.60 13.77
CA GLU A 53 2.33 4.96 14.44
C GLU A 53 2.01 4.59 15.90
N TYR A 54 1.33 5.45 16.64
CA TYR A 54 0.92 5.19 18.02
C TYR A 54 0.02 3.96 18.14
N TRP A 55 -1.02 3.88 17.31
CA TRP A 55 -1.97 2.76 17.37
C TRP A 55 -1.39 1.47 16.77
N ALA A 56 -0.59 1.57 15.71
CA ALA A 56 0.13 0.42 15.17
C ALA A 56 1.12 -0.15 16.19
N GLN A 57 1.83 0.70 16.96
CA GLN A 57 2.73 0.23 18.01
C GLN A 57 1.96 -0.52 19.11
N LYS A 58 0.82 0.01 19.56
CA LYS A 58 -0.02 -0.69 20.55
C LYS A 58 -0.51 -2.05 20.05
N SER A 59 -0.92 -2.13 18.80
CA SER A 59 -1.35 -3.38 18.18
C SER A 59 -0.19 -4.39 18.10
N ALA A 60 0.97 -3.94 17.63
CA ALA A 60 2.18 -4.76 17.52
C ALA A 60 2.68 -5.26 18.89
N ASP A 61 2.60 -4.44 19.94
CA ASP A 61 2.96 -4.83 21.31
C ASP A 61 2.02 -5.93 21.86
N ASN A 62 0.81 -6.03 21.31
CA ASN A 62 -0.16 -7.09 21.58
C ASN A 62 -0.06 -8.27 20.59
N GLY A 63 0.98 -8.33 19.75
CA GLY A 63 1.31 -9.46 18.89
C GLY A 63 0.67 -9.46 17.50
N ASP A 64 0.05 -8.36 17.06
CA ASP A 64 -0.52 -8.26 15.71
C ASP A 64 0.60 -8.11 14.68
N GLY A 65 0.76 -9.12 13.80
CA GLY A 65 1.79 -9.14 12.77
C GLY A 65 1.57 -8.11 11.67
N ASP A 66 0.33 -7.82 11.31
CA ASP A 66 0.00 -6.81 10.28
C ASP A 66 0.32 -5.40 10.79
N ALA A 67 0.19 -5.17 12.10
CA ALA A 67 0.62 -3.92 12.71
C ALA A 67 2.15 -3.74 12.67
N LEU A 68 2.93 -4.82 12.81
CA LEU A 68 4.38 -4.78 12.60
C LEU A 68 4.73 -4.42 11.16
N ALA A 69 4.00 -4.99 10.17
CA ALA A 69 4.15 -4.62 8.76
C ALA A 69 3.83 -3.15 8.51
N LEU A 70 2.72 -2.65 9.08
CA LEU A 70 2.34 -1.25 8.98
C LEU A 70 3.39 -0.30 9.56
N LEU A 71 3.96 -0.63 10.73
CA LEU A 71 5.07 0.13 11.32
C LEU A 71 6.29 0.13 10.39
N ALA A 72 6.66 -1.02 9.82
CA ALA A 72 7.77 -1.12 8.87
C ALA A 72 7.54 -0.23 7.65
N GLN A 73 6.33 -0.25 7.09
CA GLN A 73 5.94 0.61 5.97
C GLN A 73 6.03 2.10 6.32
N LEU A 74 5.58 2.50 7.50
CA LEU A 74 5.68 3.89 7.97
C LEU A 74 7.14 4.35 8.08
N LYS A 75 8.07 3.47 8.45
CA LYS A 75 9.52 3.80 8.56
C LYS A 75 10.19 4.05 7.20
N ILE A 76 9.65 3.54 6.11
CA ILE A 76 10.20 3.76 4.76
C ILE A 76 9.36 4.71 3.88
N ARG A 77 8.23 5.17 4.38
CA ARG A 77 7.28 5.99 3.63
C ARG A 77 7.89 7.30 3.10
N ASN A 78 8.73 7.96 3.88
CA ASN A 78 9.43 9.17 3.47
C ASN A 78 10.88 8.84 3.12
N PRO A 79 11.27 8.83 1.83
CA PRO A 79 12.63 8.44 1.41
C PRO A 79 13.76 9.29 1.98
N GLN A 80 13.48 10.54 2.43
CA GLN A 80 14.47 11.43 3.04
C GLN A 80 14.70 11.11 4.52
N GLN A 81 13.80 10.40 5.15
CA GLN A 81 13.82 10.06 6.58
C GLN A 81 13.69 8.56 6.82
N ALA A 82 13.85 7.75 5.77
CA ALA A 82 13.63 6.31 5.84
C ALA A 82 14.64 5.61 6.76
N ASP A 83 14.13 4.82 7.68
CA ASP A 83 14.91 3.90 8.50
C ASP A 83 14.73 2.47 7.99
N TYR A 84 15.45 2.14 6.91
CA TYR A 84 15.41 0.81 6.31
C TYR A 84 15.86 -0.30 7.24
N LYS A 85 16.78 -0.01 8.17
CA LYS A 85 17.24 -1.01 9.14
C LYS A 85 16.12 -1.41 10.10
N LEU A 86 15.42 -0.42 10.67
CA LEU A 86 14.29 -0.68 11.56
C LEU A 86 13.12 -1.29 10.79
N ALA A 87 12.84 -0.79 9.58
CA ALA A 87 11.78 -1.36 8.73
C ALA A 87 12.03 -2.84 8.43
N ARG A 88 13.28 -3.22 8.10
CA ARG A 88 13.64 -4.62 7.89
C ARG A 88 13.40 -5.47 9.14
N GLN A 89 13.83 -5.02 10.31
CA GLN A 89 13.63 -5.74 11.57
C GLN A 89 12.13 -5.93 11.90
N LEU A 90 11.32 -4.90 11.69
CA LEU A 90 9.88 -4.96 11.93
C LEU A 90 9.20 -5.91 10.93
N ALA A 91 9.56 -5.83 9.65
CA ALA A 91 9.02 -6.71 8.63
C ALA A 91 9.43 -8.18 8.84
N GLU A 92 10.69 -8.46 9.21
CA GLU A 92 11.15 -9.82 9.57
C GLU A 92 10.36 -10.39 10.77
N LYS A 93 10.08 -9.58 11.79
CA LYS A 93 9.22 -9.99 12.91
C LYS A 93 7.78 -10.24 12.44
N SER A 94 7.25 -9.41 11.56
CA SER A 94 5.92 -9.57 10.99
C SER A 94 5.79 -10.90 10.24
N VAL A 95 6.77 -11.23 9.39
CA VAL A 95 6.83 -12.52 8.68
C VAL A 95 6.84 -13.71 9.65
N GLN A 96 7.55 -13.59 10.77
CA GLN A 96 7.58 -14.65 11.81
C GLN A 96 6.21 -14.91 12.45
N THR A 97 5.28 -13.96 12.38
CA THR A 97 3.88 -14.16 12.82
C THR A 97 3.00 -14.80 11.76
N GLY A 98 3.48 -14.98 10.53
CA GLY A 98 2.72 -15.46 9.37
C GLY A 98 1.97 -14.36 8.63
N SER A 99 2.26 -13.08 8.87
CA SER A 99 1.61 -11.95 8.19
C SER A 99 2.06 -11.86 6.73
N LYS A 100 1.10 -11.93 5.80
CA LYS A 100 1.35 -11.72 4.36
C LYS A 100 1.71 -10.27 4.04
N ALA A 101 1.15 -9.31 4.77
CA ALA A 101 1.57 -7.91 4.69
C ALA A 101 3.05 -7.74 5.06
N GLY A 102 3.54 -8.50 6.06
CA GLY A 102 4.96 -8.54 6.44
C GLY A 102 5.86 -9.04 5.31
N GLU A 103 5.45 -10.08 4.59
CA GLU A 103 6.19 -10.61 3.44
C GLU A 103 6.35 -9.55 2.33
N ILE A 104 5.28 -8.79 2.03
CA ILE A 104 5.31 -7.72 1.02
C ILE A 104 6.24 -6.59 1.44
N VAL A 105 6.13 -6.12 2.68
CA VAL A 105 6.98 -5.03 3.18
C VAL A 105 8.43 -5.45 3.24
N LEU A 106 8.72 -6.69 3.68
CA LEU A 106 10.09 -7.23 3.67
C LEU A 106 10.64 -7.31 2.24
N ALA A 107 9.84 -7.78 1.29
CA ALA A 107 10.23 -7.83 -0.12
C ALA A 107 10.56 -6.43 -0.66
N ARG A 108 9.75 -5.41 -0.37
CA ARG A 108 10.04 -4.00 -0.75
C ARG A 108 11.36 -3.50 -0.17
N VAL A 109 11.68 -3.85 1.06
CA VAL A 109 12.98 -3.51 1.68
C VAL A 109 14.13 -4.25 0.99
N LEU A 110 13.96 -5.53 0.66
CA LEU A 110 14.97 -6.37 0.03
C LEU A 110 15.33 -5.93 -1.40
N VAL A 111 14.38 -5.37 -2.15
CA VAL A 111 14.64 -4.88 -3.53
C VAL A 111 15.19 -3.44 -3.54
N ASN A 112 15.15 -2.73 -2.43
CA ASN A 112 15.58 -1.33 -2.36
C ASN A 112 17.08 -1.23 -2.04
N HIS A 113 17.88 -0.73 -2.99
CA HIS A 113 19.33 -0.61 -2.83
C HIS A 113 19.75 0.39 -1.73
N GLN A 114 18.87 1.29 -1.30
CA GLN A 114 19.13 2.18 -0.15
C GLN A 114 19.06 1.44 1.19
N ALA A 115 18.39 0.28 1.22
CA ALA A 115 18.34 -0.60 2.38
C ALA A 115 19.66 -1.42 2.56
N GLY A 116 20.58 -1.36 1.62
CA GLY A 116 21.83 -2.12 1.58
C GLY A 116 21.89 -3.08 0.39
N GLN A 117 22.47 -4.25 0.60
CA GLN A 117 22.53 -5.26 -0.46
C GLN A 117 21.12 -5.78 -0.77
N THR A 118 20.75 -5.74 -2.05
CA THR A 118 19.47 -6.26 -2.53
C THR A 118 19.46 -7.78 -2.58
N ASP A 119 18.30 -8.38 -2.31
CA ASP A 119 18.05 -9.82 -2.43
C ASP A 119 16.73 -10.05 -3.18
N TYR A 120 16.79 -9.94 -4.50
CA TYR A 120 15.63 -10.13 -5.36
C TYR A 120 15.07 -11.55 -5.30
N SER A 121 15.94 -12.56 -5.15
CA SER A 121 15.49 -13.97 -5.10
C SER A 121 14.62 -14.21 -3.87
N HIS A 122 15.05 -13.72 -2.73
CA HIS A 122 14.28 -13.83 -1.49
C HIS A 122 12.99 -12.98 -1.57
N ALA A 123 13.07 -11.75 -2.10
CA ALA A 123 11.90 -10.90 -2.29
C ALA A 123 10.84 -11.56 -3.18
N ILE A 124 11.23 -12.15 -4.32
CA ILE A 124 10.32 -12.86 -5.21
C ILE A 124 9.68 -14.05 -4.50
N SER A 125 10.44 -14.83 -3.74
CA SER A 125 9.90 -15.96 -2.98
C SER A 125 8.84 -15.55 -1.97
N LEU A 126 9.09 -14.47 -1.20
CA LEU A 126 8.12 -13.90 -0.25
C LEU A 126 6.85 -13.42 -0.96
N LEU A 127 7.00 -12.71 -2.08
CA LEU A 127 5.86 -12.22 -2.84
C LEU A 127 5.06 -13.35 -3.49
N GLN A 128 5.71 -14.40 -3.98
CA GLN A 128 5.02 -15.56 -4.50
C GLN A 128 4.21 -16.28 -3.41
N ASP A 129 4.72 -16.33 -2.18
CA ASP A 129 4.00 -16.88 -1.04
C ASP A 129 2.81 -16.00 -0.65
N ALA A 130 2.99 -14.68 -0.56
CA ALA A 130 1.92 -13.72 -0.29
C ALA A 130 0.82 -13.72 -1.36
N ALA A 131 1.16 -14.06 -2.61
CA ALA A 131 0.24 -14.07 -3.75
C ALA A 131 -0.57 -15.37 -3.89
N GLN A 132 -0.33 -16.40 -3.06
CA GLN A 132 -0.98 -17.71 -3.22
C GLN A 132 -2.47 -17.72 -2.89
N ASP A 133 -2.90 -16.89 -1.95
CA ASP A 133 -4.29 -16.79 -1.54
C ASP A 133 -4.97 -15.59 -2.22
N PRO A 134 -5.74 -15.81 -3.30
CA PRO A 134 -6.38 -14.72 -4.04
C PRO A 134 -7.50 -14.03 -3.27
N GLU A 135 -7.99 -14.61 -2.17
CA GLU A 135 -8.99 -13.98 -1.30
C GLU A 135 -8.34 -13.03 -0.28
N ASN A 136 -7.03 -13.02 -0.18
CA ASN A 136 -6.29 -12.12 0.68
C ASN A 136 -5.99 -10.80 -0.06
N ASP A 137 -6.34 -9.67 0.53
CA ASP A 137 -6.06 -8.32 -0.02
C ASP A 137 -4.56 -8.13 -0.34
N SER A 138 -3.69 -8.78 0.42
CA SER A 138 -2.24 -8.77 0.18
C SER A 138 -1.82 -9.39 -1.16
N ALA A 139 -2.63 -10.29 -1.75
CA ALA A 139 -2.29 -10.92 -3.02
C ALA A 139 -2.23 -9.91 -4.18
N VAL A 140 -3.09 -8.89 -4.16
CA VAL A 140 -3.09 -7.80 -5.15
C VAL A 140 -1.76 -7.06 -5.14
N ASP A 141 -1.32 -6.64 -3.95
CA ASP A 141 -0.08 -5.89 -3.77
C ASP A 141 1.16 -6.74 -4.08
N ALA A 142 1.14 -8.02 -3.68
CA ALA A 142 2.23 -8.96 -3.97
C ALA A 142 2.40 -9.17 -5.48
N GLN A 143 1.30 -9.39 -6.20
CA GLN A 143 1.34 -9.56 -7.65
C GLN A 143 1.75 -8.29 -8.38
N MET A 144 1.28 -7.12 -7.92
CA MET A 144 1.71 -5.85 -8.47
C MET A 144 3.22 -5.63 -8.30
N LEU A 145 3.77 -5.92 -7.12
CA LEU A 145 5.20 -5.77 -6.86
C LEU A 145 6.05 -6.79 -7.65
N LEU A 146 5.57 -8.02 -7.83
CA LEU A 146 6.20 -8.99 -8.75
C LEU A 146 6.25 -8.46 -10.18
N GLY A 147 5.14 -7.94 -10.68
CA GLY A 147 5.08 -7.31 -12.00
C GLY A 147 6.10 -6.18 -12.14
N LEU A 148 6.23 -5.29 -11.14
CA LEU A 148 7.21 -4.21 -11.13
C LEU A 148 8.66 -4.70 -11.14
N ILE A 149 8.98 -5.78 -10.40
CA ILE A 149 10.33 -6.38 -10.39
C ILE A 149 10.69 -6.87 -11.80
N TYR A 150 9.80 -7.59 -12.47
CA TYR A 150 10.05 -8.10 -13.82
C TYR A 150 10.09 -6.98 -14.88
N ALA A 151 9.17 -6.01 -14.82
CA ALA A 151 9.16 -4.85 -15.72
C ALA A 151 10.38 -3.94 -15.56
N SER A 152 10.98 -3.88 -14.37
CA SER A 152 12.16 -3.03 -14.13
C SER A 152 13.45 -3.59 -14.73
N GLY A 153 13.56 -4.92 -14.90
CA GLY A 153 14.77 -5.59 -15.34
C GLY A 153 15.92 -5.60 -14.33
N VAL A 154 15.64 -5.30 -13.06
CA VAL A 154 16.70 -5.13 -12.02
C VAL A 154 17.37 -6.45 -11.61
N GLN A 155 16.72 -7.60 -11.80
CA GLN A 155 17.29 -8.91 -11.43
C GLN A 155 17.91 -9.63 -12.63
N ALA A 156 17.31 -9.50 -13.81
CA ALA A 156 17.66 -10.17 -15.05
C ALA A 156 17.32 -9.25 -16.22
N ALA A 157 17.38 -9.77 -17.46
CA ALA A 157 16.78 -9.06 -18.57
C ALA A 157 15.30 -8.76 -18.26
N GLU A 158 14.85 -7.57 -18.67
CA GLU A 158 13.44 -7.17 -18.60
C GLU A 158 12.55 -8.28 -19.19
N ASP A 159 11.49 -8.64 -18.48
CA ASP A 159 10.54 -9.67 -18.89
C ASP A 159 9.12 -9.10 -18.85
N ASP A 160 8.75 -8.42 -19.94
CA ASP A 160 7.42 -7.83 -20.09
C ASP A 160 6.30 -8.87 -20.11
N ALA A 161 6.58 -10.11 -20.53
CA ALA A 161 5.59 -11.18 -20.53
C ALA A 161 5.25 -11.60 -19.09
N MET A 162 6.27 -11.81 -18.26
CA MET A 162 6.10 -12.09 -16.83
C MET A 162 5.45 -10.92 -16.11
N ALA A 163 5.89 -9.69 -16.37
CA ALA A 163 5.30 -8.49 -15.78
C ALA A 163 3.81 -8.39 -16.13
N THR A 164 3.44 -8.58 -17.41
CA THR A 164 2.06 -8.55 -17.87
C THR A 164 1.20 -9.62 -17.18
N ASP A 165 1.73 -10.85 -17.02
CA ASP A 165 0.99 -11.94 -16.36
C ASP A 165 0.69 -11.58 -14.89
N TYR A 166 1.68 -11.05 -14.16
CA TYR A 166 1.48 -10.61 -12.77
C TYR A 166 0.52 -9.43 -12.65
N PHE A 167 0.63 -8.42 -13.52
CA PHE A 167 -0.32 -7.30 -13.51
C PHE A 167 -1.74 -7.74 -13.82
N LYS A 168 -1.94 -8.64 -14.79
CA LYS A 168 -3.27 -9.21 -15.09
C LYS A 168 -3.84 -9.98 -13.90
N ARG A 169 -3.05 -10.73 -13.16
CA ARG A 169 -3.49 -11.42 -11.94
C ARG A 169 -3.90 -10.40 -10.86
N SER A 170 -3.10 -9.37 -10.64
CA SER A 170 -3.44 -8.27 -9.73
C SER A 170 -4.74 -7.58 -10.14
N SER A 171 -4.89 -7.24 -11.41
CA SER A 171 -6.09 -6.58 -11.96
C SER A 171 -7.34 -7.46 -11.92
N SER A 172 -7.21 -8.78 -12.05
CA SER A 172 -8.34 -9.71 -11.93
C SER A 172 -8.95 -9.72 -10.53
N LEU A 173 -8.17 -9.36 -9.51
CA LEU A 173 -8.59 -9.27 -8.12
C LEU A 173 -9.13 -7.87 -7.75
N SER A 174 -8.82 -6.84 -8.55
CA SER A 174 -9.19 -5.45 -8.27
C SER A 174 -9.99 -4.81 -9.42
N ARG A 175 -9.31 -4.21 -10.38
CA ARG A 175 -9.88 -3.52 -11.55
C ARG A 175 -8.97 -3.72 -12.75
N THR A 176 -9.55 -4.11 -13.88
CA THR A 176 -8.82 -4.31 -15.15
C THR A 176 -8.05 -3.04 -15.53
N GLY A 177 -6.77 -3.17 -15.88
CA GLY A 177 -5.89 -2.07 -16.26
C GLY A 177 -5.35 -1.22 -15.10
N TYR A 178 -5.79 -1.46 -13.85
CA TYR A 178 -5.37 -0.67 -12.70
C TYR A 178 -3.90 -0.90 -12.31
N ALA A 179 -3.43 -2.14 -12.34
CA ALA A 179 -2.05 -2.46 -12.00
C ALA A 179 -1.06 -1.91 -13.04
N GLU A 180 -1.42 -1.99 -14.31
CA GLU A 180 -0.67 -1.42 -15.44
C GLU A 180 -0.59 0.12 -15.36
N TYR A 181 -1.69 0.77 -14.95
CA TYR A 181 -1.70 2.21 -14.67
C TYR A 181 -0.68 2.57 -13.59
N TRP A 182 -0.72 1.86 -12.45
CA TRP A 182 0.23 2.11 -11.37
C TRP A 182 1.67 1.81 -11.77
N ALA A 183 1.92 0.77 -12.56
CA ALA A 183 3.24 0.50 -13.13
C ALA A 183 3.71 1.67 -13.99
N GLY A 184 2.87 2.18 -14.87
CA GLY A 184 3.17 3.35 -15.68
C GLY A 184 3.51 4.59 -14.84
N MET A 185 2.73 4.87 -13.80
CA MET A 185 2.97 5.98 -12.88
C MET A 185 4.27 5.79 -12.07
N MET A 186 4.59 4.56 -11.66
CA MET A 186 5.85 4.24 -10.98
C MET A 186 7.06 4.48 -11.89
N PHE A 187 6.99 4.10 -13.18
CA PHE A 187 8.06 4.43 -14.13
C PHE A 187 8.12 5.92 -14.50
N LEU A 188 7.02 6.64 -14.40
CA LEU A 188 7.00 8.08 -14.64
C LEU A 188 7.69 8.86 -13.51
N GLN A 189 7.40 8.51 -12.27
CA GLN A 189 7.86 9.22 -11.08
C GLN A 189 9.16 8.64 -10.51
N GLY A 190 9.37 7.34 -10.67
CA GLY A 190 10.37 6.55 -10.00
C GLY A 190 10.02 6.22 -8.54
N GLU A 191 10.66 5.20 -8.01
CA GLU A 191 10.70 4.93 -6.57
C GLU A 191 12.17 4.86 -6.15
N LYS A 192 12.59 5.82 -5.35
CA LYS A 192 13.99 5.97 -4.96
C LYS A 192 14.56 4.69 -4.36
N GLY A 193 15.59 4.17 -5.00
CA GLY A 193 16.26 2.94 -4.57
C GLY A 193 15.69 1.65 -5.14
N PHE A 194 14.60 1.71 -5.91
CA PHE A 194 14.01 0.54 -6.55
C PHE A 194 13.71 0.77 -8.04
N ILE A 195 12.96 1.80 -8.39
CA ILE A 195 12.57 2.07 -9.78
C ILE A 195 13.13 3.41 -10.23
N GLU A 196 14.00 3.38 -11.25
CA GLU A 196 14.47 4.60 -11.89
C GLU A 196 13.39 5.14 -12.84
N PRO A 197 13.19 6.48 -12.90
CA PRO A 197 12.26 7.07 -13.84
C PRO A 197 12.59 6.67 -15.28
N ASN A 198 11.57 6.21 -16.01
CA ASN A 198 11.72 5.79 -17.40
C ASN A 198 10.45 6.13 -18.20
N HIS A 199 10.54 7.19 -19.00
CA HIS A 199 9.41 7.71 -19.75
C HIS A 199 8.87 6.70 -20.79
N GLN A 200 9.73 5.92 -21.43
CA GLN A 200 9.30 4.92 -22.43
C GLN A 200 8.52 3.78 -21.77
N LYS A 201 9.01 3.27 -20.62
CA LYS A 201 8.26 2.26 -19.83
C LYS A 201 6.96 2.83 -19.27
N ALA A 202 6.97 4.08 -18.84
CA ALA A 202 5.73 4.75 -18.39
C ALA A 202 4.69 4.79 -19.52
N LEU A 203 5.08 5.23 -20.71
CA LEU A 203 4.21 5.23 -21.90
C LEU A 203 3.72 3.82 -22.25
N HIS A 204 4.60 2.82 -22.22
CA HIS A 204 4.25 1.44 -22.51
C HIS A 204 3.12 0.95 -21.56
N TRP A 205 3.34 1.04 -20.26
CA TRP A 205 2.37 0.51 -19.27
C TRP A 205 1.08 1.33 -19.21
N LEU A 206 1.11 2.65 -19.38
CA LEU A 206 -0.10 3.46 -19.47
C LEU A 206 -0.91 3.15 -20.73
N ASN A 207 -0.25 2.85 -21.85
CA ASN A 207 -0.94 2.40 -23.05
C ASN A 207 -1.59 1.02 -22.85
N VAL A 208 -0.91 0.08 -22.20
CA VAL A 208 -1.49 -1.24 -21.86
C VAL A 208 -2.72 -1.05 -20.98
N SER A 209 -2.62 -0.23 -19.94
CA SER A 209 -3.74 0.12 -19.05
C SER A 209 -4.95 0.69 -19.82
N CYS A 210 -4.69 1.59 -20.77
CA CYS A 210 -5.73 2.15 -21.65
C CYS A 210 -6.39 1.08 -22.51
N LEU A 211 -5.61 0.20 -23.12
CA LEU A 211 -6.12 -0.90 -23.95
C LEU A 211 -6.95 -1.92 -23.17
N GLU A 212 -6.65 -2.10 -21.87
CA GLU A 212 -7.44 -2.92 -20.95
C GLU A 212 -8.72 -2.20 -20.45
N GLY A 213 -8.97 -0.96 -20.88
CA GLY A 213 -10.19 -0.20 -20.60
C GLY A 213 -10.17 0.63 -19.31
N PHE A 214 -8.99 0.96 -18.77
CA PHE A 214 -8.88 1.84 -17.62
C PHE A 214 -8.77 3.30 -18.08
N ASP A 215 -9.87 4.06 -17.99
CA ASP A 215 -9.98 5.43 -18.53
C ASP A 215 -8.87 6.37 -18.04
N THR A 216 -8.53 6.30 -16.74
CA THR A 216 -7.44 7.11 -16.17
C THR A 216 -6.09 6.78 -16.83
N GLY A 217 -5.87 5.52 -17.22
CA GLY A 217 -4.68 5.12 -17.97
C GLY A 217 -4.61 5.78 -19.35
N CYS A 218 -5.76 5.91 -20.04
CA CYS A 218 -5.86 6.61 -21.32
C CYS A 218 -5.57 8.11 -21.16
N GLU A 219 -6.16 8.74 -20.15
CA GLU A 219 -5.96 10.17 -19.87
C GLU A 219 -4.48 10.48 -19.59
N GLU A 220 -3.82 9.67 -18.77
CA GLU A 220 -2.40 9.86 -18.43
C GLU A 220 -1.49 9.54 -19.63
N PHE A 221 -1.77 8.47 -20.39
CA PHE A 221 -1.06 8.18 -21.63
C PHE A 221 -1.12 9.35 -22.61
N ASP A 222 -2.30 9.89 -22.84
CA ASP A 222 -2.51 11.03 -23.72
C ASP A 222 -1.78 12.29 -23.22
N ARG A 223 -1.77 12.52 -21.92
CA ARG A 223 -1.12 13.66 -21.29
C ARG A 223 0.40 13.63 -21.49
N ILE A 224 1.04 12.48 -21.29
CA ILE A 224 2.49 12.38 -21.36
C ILE A 224 3.03 12.09 -22.76
N SER A 225 2.21 11.55 -23.67
CA SER A 225 2.62 11.30 -25.07
C SER A 225 2.68 12.58 -25.93
N LYS A 226 2.03 13.66 -25.49
CA LYS A 226 1.94 14.94 -26.19
C LYS A 226 2.93 16.00 -25.65
N GLY A 227 3.63 15.73 -24.56
CA GLY A 227 4.60 16.63 -23.93
C GLY A 227 6.01 16.20 -24.19
#